data_ee0a209c31c971241c83bef520ee1902
#
_entry.id   ee0a209c31c971241c83bef520ee1902
#
_cell.length_a   1.000
_cell.length_b   1.000
_cell.length_c   1.000
_cell.angle_alpha   90.00
_cell.angle_beta   90.00
_cell.angle_gamma   90.00
#
_symmetry.space_group_name_H-M   'P 1'
#
loop_
_entity.id
_entity.type
_entity.pdbx_description
1 polymer ?
#
loop_
_entity_poly.entity_id
_entity_poly.type
_entity_poly.pdbx_seq_one_letter_code
_entity_poly.pdbx_strand_id
1 'polypeptide(L)'
;MAFEFPKYHAPDFTEEKFRNAPDAKWAAAELDGVAPEGYHSTSMYPEYFKLDGQWRLAEESRMDSSVVLREDGTLSVVENRNLKKGDRVILGRTENCEDGIYMHCHGFEEPGETLEDQFVFRQGRSRETSYAKDYDDLAALLRHERDHGHIVWVMGPAFAFDAGARAAMEAMIANGYCHGLLAGNALGTHDLEAAYLHTALGQDIYTQRSQPNGHYHHLDVLNKVRRSGSIPRFIADHHIDNGIMYGCVRHNVPFVLTGSIRDDGPLPEVYADVYEGASAMRGLVRGATTVICLATMLHTIATGNMTPSFRVMPDGTVRPVYLYAVDADEFVVNKLLDRGSLSATTMVTNVQDFITKVARDLGVYPQ
;
A
#
# COMPACT_ATOMS: atom_id res chain seq x y z
N MET A 1 -7.67 17.65 -16.19
CA MET A 1 -6.71 18.56 -15.54
C MET A 1 -5.50 17.76 -15.12
N ALA A 2 -4.30 18.35 -15.04
CA ALA A 2 -3.16 17.67 -14.46
C ALA A 2 -3.40 17.52 -12.94
N PHE A 3 -2.91 16.45 -12.34
CA PHE A 3 -2.99 16.27 -10.89
C PHE A 3 -2.00 17.24 -10.21
N GLU A 4 -2.48 18.00 -9.24
CA GLU A 4 -1.65 18.94 -8.49
C GLU A 4 -1.24 18.29 -7.17
N PHE A 5 0.06 18.20 -6.94
CA PHE A 5 0.61 17.67 -5.69
C PHE A 5 0.68 18.78 -4.64
N PRO A 6 0.37 18.50 -3.36
CA PRO A 6 0.62 19.44 -2.29
C PRO A 6 2.12 19.74 -2.20
N LYS A 7 2.44 21.01 -1.96
CA LYS A 7 3.83 21.43 -1.79
C LYS A 7 4.30 21.10 -0.38
N TYR A 8 5.52 20.60 -0.28
CA TYR A 8 6.18 20.40 0.99
C TYR A 8 7.03 21.59 1.37
N HIS A 9 6.83 22.09 2.57
CA HIS A 9 7.61 23.16 3.17
C HIS A 9 8.46 22.58 4.29
N ALA A 10 9.76 22.54 4.10
CA ALA A 10 10.69 22.14 5.15
C ALA A 10 10.67 23.17 6.30
N PRO A 11 10.98 22.75 7.55
CA PRO A 11 11.12 23.67 8.66
C PRO A 11 12.22 24.71 8.41
N ASP A 12 12.04 25.92 8.92
CA ASP A 12 13.11 26.92 8.93
C ASP A 12 14.09 26.63 10.07
N PHE A 13 15.14 25.89 9.78
CA PHE A 13 16.16 25.52 10.75
C PHE A 13 17.00 26.70 11.27
N THR A 14 16.76 27.92 10.80
CA THR A 14 17.39 29.14 11.35
C THR A 14 16.67 29.69 12.58
N GLU A 15 15.47 29.20 12.89
CA GLU A 15 14.76 29.54 14.12
C GLU A 15 15.55 29.12 15.36
N GLU A 16 15.36 29.86 16.44
CA GLU A 16 16.09 29.68 17.70
C GLU A 16 15.90 28.27 18.31
N LYS A 17 14.68 27.70 18.24
CA LYS A 17 14.38 26.36 18.75
C LYS A 17 15.22 25.27 18.09
N PHE A 18 15.47 25.39 16.77
CA PHE A 18 16.27 24.40 16.05
C PHE A 18 17.77 24.60 16.26
N ARG A 19 18.22 25.86 16.32
CA ARG A 19 19.64 26.16 16.57
C ARG A 19 20.09 25.69 17.93
N ASN A 20 19.27 25.92 18.96
CA ASN A 20 19.59 25.61 20.35
C ASN A 20 19.30 24.15 20.74
N ALA A 21 18.61 23.38 19.89
CA ALA A 21 18.36 21.96 20.12
C ALA A 21 19.67 21.18 20.28
N PRO A 22 19.72 20.17 21.17
CA PRO A 22 20.86 19.26 21.27
C PRO A 22 20.92 18.36 20.02
N ASP A 23 22.02 17.67 19.83
CA ASP A 23 22.07 16.54 18.90
C ASP A 23 21.30 15.35 19.48
N ALA A 24 20.61 14.60 18.59
CA ALA A 24 19.91 13.38 18.95
C ALA A 24 20.90 12.32 19.44
N LYS A 25 20.53 11.64 20.49
CA LYS A 25 21.33 10.55 21.07
C LYS A 25 20.97 9.23 20.39
N TRP A 26 21.86 8.27 20.47
CA TRP A 26 21.60 6.90 20.02
C TRP A 26 22.23 5.88 20.98
N ALA A 27 21.71 4.67 20.97
CA ALA A 27 22.29 3.51 21.63
C ALA A 27 22.29 2.30 20.71
N ALA A 28 23.24 1.39 20.91
CA ALA A 28 23.28 0.14 20.18
C ALA A 28 22.20 -0.82 20.68
N ALA A 29 21.50 -1.46 19.77
CA ALA A 29 20.61 -2.57 20.10
C ALA A 29 21.42 -3.72 20.71
N GLU A 30 21.04 -4.21 21.88
CA GLU A 30 21.77 -5.27 22.60
C GLU A 30 21.49 -6.67 22.04
N LEU A 31 20.28 -6.86 21.49
CA LEU A 31 19.78 -8.11 20.94
C LEU A 31 19.06 -7.87 19.63
N ASP A 32 19.01 -8.90 18.77
CA ASP A 32 18.19 -8.91 17.56
C ASP A 32 16.71 -8.73 17.94
N GLY A 33 16.02 -7.84 17.23
CA GLY A 33 14.59 -7.59 17.41
C GLY A 33 14.20 -6.78 18.64
N VAL A 34 15.17 -6.21 19.38
CA VAL A 34 14.92 -5.47 20.62
C VAL A 34 15.51 -4.07 20.53
N ALA A 35 14.63 -3.07 20.58
CA ALA A 35 15.07 -1.67 20.67
C ALA A 35 15.64 -1.35 22.07
N PRO A 36 16.68 -0.49 22.15
CA PRO A 36 17.22 -0.05 23.44
C PRO A 36 16.20 0.76 24.24
N GLU A 37 16.35 0.81 25.55
CA GLU A 37 15.49 1.63 26.41
C GLU A 37 15.55 3.11 25.99
N GLY A 38 14.40 3.77 25.97
CA GLY A 38 14.30 5.18 25.57
C GLY A 38 14.36 5.41 24.07
N TYR A 39 14.29 4.36 23.22
CA TYR A 39 14.23 4.52 21.77
C TYR A 39 13.10 5.47 21.32
N HIS A 40 13.32 6.16 20.22
CA HIS A 40 12.29 6.95 19.55
C HIS A 40 11.41 6.03 18.68
N SER A 41 10.09 6.14 18.87
CA SER A 41 9.10 5.45 18.02
C SER A 41 8.58 6.41 16.95
N THR A 42 8.72 6.00 15.71
CA THR A 42 8.32 6.83 14.55
C THR A 42 6.81 7.02 14.45
N SER A 43 6.44 8.19 13.95
CA SER A 43 5.08 8.58 13.57
C SER A 43 4.82 8.44 12.06
N MET A 44 3.68 8.98 11.60
CA MET A 44 3.37 9.11 10.17
C MET A 44 3.91 10.40 9.54
N TYR A 45 4.39 11.37 10.33
CA TYR A 45 4.84 12.67 9.84
C TYR A 45 6.30 12.64 9.40
N PRO A 46 6.75 13.61 8.58
CA PRO A 46 8.18 13.83 8.36
C PRO A 46 8.90 14.13 9.67
N GLU A 47 9.94 13.38 9.98
CA GLU A 47 10.71 13.53 11.21
C GLU A 47 12.15 13.87 10.90
N TYR A 48 12.63 14.92 11.58
CA TYR A 48 13.99 15.42 11.46
C TYR A 48 14.78 15.10 12.72
N PHE A 49 16.02 14.71 12.53
CA PHE A 49 16.94 14.35 13.59
C PHE A 49 18.19 15.23 13.47
N LYS A 50 18.58 15.90 14.56
CA LYS A 50 19.81 16.70 14.61
C LYS A 50 20.99 15.80 14.93
N LEU A 51 21.94 15.73 14.00
CA LEU A 51 23.14 14.90 14.09
C LEU A 51 24.33 15.72 13.63
N ASP A 52 25.37 15.79 14.44
CA ASP A 52 26.57 16.59 14.18
C ASP A 52 26.23 18.08 13.88
N GLY A 53 25.25 18.61 14.60
CA GLY A 53 24.77 19.98 14.45
C GLY A 53 23.87 20.23 13.22
N GLN A 54 23.55 19.22 12.42
CA GLN A 54 22.73 19.33 11.21
C GLN A 54 21.43 18.55 11.34
N TRP A 55 20.32 19.16 10.88
CA TRP A 55 19.03 18.50 10.80
C TRP A 55 18.94 17.64 9.54
N ARG A 56 18.58 16.38 9.71
CA ARG A 56 18.44 15.38 8.63
C ARG A 56 17.05 14.77 8.67
N LEU A 57 16.38 14.75 7.52
CA LEU A 57 15.10 14.07 7.33
C LEU A 57 15.30 12.56 7.22
N ALA A 58 14.49 11.77 7.92
CA ALA A 58 14.36 10.37 7.57
C ALA A 58 13.73 10.24 6.17
N GLU A 59 14.30 9.41 5.31
CA GLU A 59 13.90 9.32 3.89
C GLU A 59 12.49 8.76 3.68
N GLU A 60 11.96 8.11 4.70
CA GLU A 60 10.60 7.56 4.73
C GLU A 60 10.06 7.58 6.16
N SER A 61 8.74 7.43 6.31
CA SER A 61 8.12 7.18 7.61
C SER A 61 7.42 5.82 7.61
N ARG A 62 7.25 5.28 8.79
CA ARG A 62 6.39 4.17 9.11
C ARG A 62 6.10 4.23 10.59
N MET A 63 4.82 4.24 10.99
CA MET A 63 4.46 4.20 12.41
C MET A 63 5.00 2.96 13.11
N ASP A 64 5.21 3.08 14.41
CA ASP A 64 5.62 1.98 15.28
C ASP A 64 6.95 1.32 14.88
N SER A 65 7.91 2.13 14.46
CA SER A 65 9.24 1.68 14.07
C SER A 65 10.32 2.46 14.82
N SER A 66 11.55 2.04 14.67
CA SER A 66 12.74 2.73 15.21
C SER A 66 13.52 3.38 14.08
N VAL A 67 14.27 4.43 14.38
CA VAL A 67 15.21 5.05 13.45
C VAL A 67 16.60 4.56 13.75
N VAL A 68 17.26 4.01 12.74
CA VAL A 68 18.64 3.49 12.84
C VAL A 68 19.57 4.40 12.04
N LEU A 69 20.59 4.93 12.74
CA LEU A 69 21.67 5.69 12.12
C LEU A 69 22.69 4.72 11.51
N ARG A 70 22.78 4.69 10.20
CA ARG A 70 23.72 3.85 9.46
C ARG A 70 25.14 4.45 9.46
N GLU A 71 26.13 3.65 9.07
CA GLU A 71 27.55 4.08 9.02
C GLU A 71 27.78 5.22 8.02
N ASP A 72 27.03 5.26 6.93
CA ASP A 72 27.07 6.30 5.91
C ASP A 72 26.32 7.60 6.33
N GLY A 73 25.73 7.61 7.54
CA GLY A 73 24.96 8.73 8.08
C GLY A 73 23.50 8.77 7.63
N THR A 74 23.02 7.79 6.89
CA THR A 74 21.60 7.70 6.52
C THR A 74 20.74 7.28 7.72
N LEU A 75 19.47 7.71 7.72
CA LEU A 75 18.48 7.40 8.74
C LEU A 75 17.46 6.41 8.18
N SER A 76 17.63 5.14 8.56
CA SER A 76 16.73 4.05 8.13
C SER A 76 15.61 3.85 9.13
N VAL A 77 14.37 3.78 8.66
CA VAL A 77 13.21 3.41 9.47
C VAL A 77 13.06 1.90 9.47
N VAL A 78 13.22 1.28 10.64
CA VAL A 78 13.31 -0.18 10.82
C VAL A 78 12.25 -0.65 11.81
N GLU A 79 11.46 -1.65 11.41
CA GLU A 79 10.57 -2.36 12.33
C GLU A 79 11.38 -3.01 13.46
N ASN A 80 10.93 -2.86 14.71
CA ASN A 80 11.70 -3.36 15.86
C ASN A 80 12.11 -4.83 15.72
N ARG A 81 11.22 -5.70 15.20
CA ARG A 81 11.54 -7.12 14.95
C ARG A 81 12.71 -7.35 14.00
N ASN A 82 13.03 -6.37 13.16
CA ASN A 82 14.10 -6.44 12.15
C ASN A 82 15.41 -5.79 12.62
N LEU A 83 15.43 -5.16 13.80
CA LEU A 83 16.65 -4.63 14.39
C LEU A 83 17.70 -5.73 14.55
N LYS A 84 18.95 -5.38 14.34
CA LYS A 84 20.08 -6.26 14.56
C LYS A 84 20.92 -5.79 15.74
N LYS A 85 21.48 -6.72 16.48
CA LYS A 85 22.44 -6.40 17.54
C LYS A 85 23.54 -5.50 16.98
N GLY A 86 23.74 -4.36 17.62
CA GLY A 86 24.70 -3.34 17.21
C GLY A 86 24.12 -2.22 16.35
N ASP A 87 22.86 -2.30 15.88
CA ASP A 87 22.19 -1.20 15.19
C ASP A 87 22.15 0.03 16.10
N ARG A 88 22.58 1.20 15.59
CA ARG A 88 22.58 2.47 16.32
C ARG A 88 21.18 3.08 16.25
N VAL A 89 20.37 2.85 17.28
CA VAL A 89 18.98 3.28 17.37
C VAL A 89 18.89 4.65 18.01
N ILE A 90 18.17 5.59 17.38
CA ILE A 90 17.94 6.93 17.92
C ILE A 90 17.08 6.85 19.18
N LEU A 91 17.49 7.63 20.19
CA LEU A 91 16.82 7.76 21.48
C LEU A 91 16.11 9.11 21.58
N GLY A 92 14.96 9.13 22.25
CA GLY A 92 14.19 10.33 22.58
C GLY A 92 12.72 10.03 22.78
N ARG A 93 12.07 10.86 23.60
CA ARG A 93 10.63 10.74 23.89
C ARG A 93 9.90 12.05 23.65
N THR A 94 10.61 13.07 23.15
CA THR A 94 10.06 14.36 22.78
C THR A 94 10.22 14.58 21.28
N GLU A 95 9.35 15.40 20.69
CA GLU A 95 9.20 15.52 19.24
C GLU A 95 9.22 17.00 18.81
N ASN A 96 9.58 17.91 19.73
CA ASN A 96 9.63 19.34 19.49
C ASN A 96 11.02 19.93 19.85
N CYS A 97 12.07 19.28 19.37
CA CYS A 97 13.49 19.65 19.45
C CYS A 97 14.22 19.32 20.75
N GLU A 98 13.55 18.98 21.85
CA GLU A 98 14.17 18.82 23.19
C GLU A 98 15.22 17.68 23.21
N ASP A 99 14.96 16.60 22.48
CA ASP A 99 15.88 15.47 22.31
C ASP A 99 16.63 15.48 20.97
N GLY A 100 16.63 16.62 20.26
CA GLY A 100 17.20 16.69 18.90
C GLY A 100 16.33 16.00 17.86
N ILE A 101 15.04 15.84 18.13
CA ILE A 101 14.04 15.24 17.27
C ILE A 101 12.93 16.25 17.02
N TYR A 102 12.51 16.40 15.77
CA TYR A 102 11.41 17.28 15.39
C TYR A 102 10.44 16.57 14.46
N MET A 103 9.20 16.44 14.90
CA MET A 103 8.09 15.91 14.10
C MET A 103 7.38 17.07 13.37
N HIS A 104 7.41 17.06 12.05
CA HIS A 104 6.89 18.14 11.22
C HIS A 104 5.46 17.86 10.74
N CYS A 105 4.47 18.17 11.60
CA CYS A 105 3.06 17.84 11.35
C CYS A 105 2.40 18.68 10.23
N HIS A 106 2.93 19.85 9.92
CA HIS A 106 2.33 20.81 8.98
C HIS A 106 3.23 21.06 7.76
N GLY A 107 3.95 20.03 7.30
CA GLY A 107 4.89 20.16 6.19
C GLY A 107 4.23 20.23 4.81
N PHE A 108 3.01 19.72 4.65
CA PHE A 108 2.29 19.74 3.39
C PHE A 108 1.19 20.80 3.42
N GLU A 109 1.13 21.62 2.35
CA GLU A 109 -0.02 22.51 2.13
C GLU A 109 -1.22 21.67 1.68
N GLU A 110 -2.34 21.76 2.40
CA GLU A 110 -3.60 21.21 1.92
C GLU A 110 -4.19 22.12 0.84
N PRO A 111 -4.47 21.62 -0.38
CA PRO A 111 -5.06 22.43 -1.42
C PRO A 111 -6.46 22.91 -0.99
N GLY A 112 -6.59 24.19 -0.71
CA GLY A 112 -7.89 24.83 -0.45
C GLY A 112 -8.27 25.09 1.00
N GLU A 113 -7.43 24.82 1.98
CA GLU A 113 -7.61 25.32 3.34
C GLU A 113 -7.15 26.77 3.43
N THR A 114 -8.06 27.70 3.23
CA THR A 114 -7.89 29.04 3.77
C THR A 114 -8.29 28.98 5.25
N LEU A 115 -7.36 29.37 6.13
CA LEU A 115 -7.52 29.48 7.59
C LEU A 115 -8.48 30.63 7.99
N GLU A 116 -9.58 30.79 7.28
CA GLU A 116 -10.65 31.69 7.71
C GLU A 116 -11.78 30.85 8.29
N ASP A 117 -12.17 31.18 9.52
CA ASP A 117 -13.34 30.69 10.25
C ASP A 117 -14.63 30.96 9.46
N GLN A 118 -14.83 30.26 8.37
CA GLN A 118 -16.09 30.31 7.64
C GLN A 118 -17.03 29.22 8.16
N PHE A 119 -18.22 29.64 8.53
CA PHE A 119 -19.30 28.70 8.84
C PHE A 119 -19.58 27.87 7.58
N VAL A 120 -19.35 26.54 7.68
CA VAL A 120 -19.66 25.58 6.62
C VAL A 120 -20.75 24.63 7.09
N PHE A 121 -21.79 24.43 6.26
CA PHE A 121 -22.88 23.50 6.55
C PHE A 121 -22.45 22.03 6.56
N ARG A 122 -21.33 21.70 5.91
CA ARG A 122 -20.78 20.35 5.84
C ARG A 122 -19.29 20.38 6.17
N GLN A 123 -18.95 19.72 7.24
CA GLN A 123 -17.55 19.40 7.58
C GLN A 123 -17.32 17.94 7.23
N GLY A 124 -16.58 17.70 6.17
CA GLY A 124 -16.25 16.35 5.71
C GLY A 124 -17.26 15.72 4.74
N ARG A 125 -16.95 14.49 4.33
CA ARG A 125 -17.77 13.71 3.40
C ARG A 125 -18.92 13.02 4.11
N SER A 126 -20.07 12.98 3.46
CA SER A 126 -21.24 12.22 3.90
C SER A 126 -21.64 11.21 2.82
N ARG A 127 -22.52 10.25 3.17
CA ARG A 127 -23.08 9.29 2.19
C ARG A 127 -23.81 9.96 1.02
N GLU A 128 -24.19 11.22 1.17
CA GLU A 128 -24.86 12.00 0.12
C GLU A 128 -23.87 12.68 -0.84
N THR A 129 -22.56 12.59 -0.57
CA THR A 129 -21.54 13.19 -1.43
C THR A 129 -21.19 12.22 -2.55
N SER A 130 -21.27 12.70 -3.80
CA SER A 130 -20.88 11.92 -4.97
C SER A 130 -19.36 11.65 -4.97
N TYR A 131 -18.96 10.45 -5.33
CA TYR A 131 -17.56 10.09 -5.59
C TYR A 131 -17.05 10.52 -6.98
N ALA A 132 -17.84 11.26 -7.76
CA ALA A 132 -17.44 11.62 -9.12
C ALA A 132 -16.08 12.37 -9.15
N LYS A 133 -15.91 13.34 -8.27
CA LYS A 133 -14.65 14.09 -8.15
C LYS A 133 -13.50 13.16 -7.73
N ASP A 134 -13.73 12.22 -6.83
CA ASP A 134 -12.71 11.28 -6.38
C ASP A 134 -12.22 10.38 -7.51
N TYR A 135 -13.13 9.94 -8.39
CA TYR A 135 -12.75 9.19 -9.59
C TYR A 135 -11.94 10.03 -10.57
N ASP A 136 -12.32 11.31 -10.76
CA ASP A 136 -11.59 12.23 -11.63
C ASP A 136 -10.18 12.50 -11.10
N ASP A 137 -10.06 12.77 -9.79
CA ASP A 137 -8.78 13.00 -9.11
C ASP A 137 -7.91 11.73 -9.15
N LEU A 138 -8.49 10.56 -8.86
CA LEU A 138 -7.78 9.28 -8.95
C LEU A 138 -7.31 8.99 -10.37
N ALA A 139 -8.16 9.20 -11.38
CA ALA A 139 -7.77 8.98 -12.77
C ALA A 139 -6.66 9.95 -13.21
N ALA A 140 -6.69 11.20 -12.75
CA ALA A 140 -5.61 12.17 -13.01
C ALA A 140 -4.31 11.77 -12.32
N LEU A 141 -4.38 11.33 -11.04
CA LEU A 141 -3.24 10.80 -10.29
C LEU A 141 -2.65 9.58 -11.01
N LEU A 142 -3.46 8.58 -11.35
CA LEU A 142 -2.99 7.35 -11.98
C LEU A 142 -2.31 7.60 -13.33
N ARG A 143 -2.82 8.55 -14.14
CA ARG A 143 -2.14 8.95 -15.40
C ARG A 143 -0.73 9.48 -15.16
N HIS A 144 -0.54 10.26 -14.09
CA HIS A 144 0.78 10.73 -13.69
C HIS A 144 1.65 9.59 -13.15
N GLU A 145 1.09 8.79 -12.23
CA GLU A 145 1.81 7.73 -11.53
C GLU A 145 2.26 6.59 -12.42
N ARG A 146 1.57 6.36 -13.54
CA ARG A 146 1.94 5.35 -14.53
C ARG A 146 3.40 5.50 -14.97
N ASP A 147 3.83 6.74 -15.23
CA ASP A 147 5.14 7.02 -15.82
C ASP A 147 6.14 7.63 -14.80
N HIS A 148 5.64 8.15 -13.68
CA HIS A 148 6.45 8.93 -12.72
C HIS A 148 6.36 8.43 -11.27
N GLY A 149 5.56 7.42 -11.01
CA GLY A 149 5.32 6.89 -9.67
C GLY A 149 5.50 5.38 -9.57
N HIS A 150 4.97 4.83 -8.49
CA HIS A 150 4.93 3.40 -8.23
C HIS A 150 3.59 3.02 -7.60
N ILE A 151 2.70 2.44 -8.40
CA ILE A 151 1.33 2.09 -8.03
C ILE A 151 1.30 0.64 -7.54
N VAL A 152 0.88 0.44 -6.29
CA VAL A 152 0.68 -0.89 -5.70
C VAL A 152 -0.80 -1.13 -5.45
N TRP A 153 -1.30 -2.27 -5.91
CA TRP A 153 -2.67 -2.71 -5.68
C TRP A 153 -2.71 -3.79 -4.60
N VAL A 154 -3.66 -3.65 -3.68
CA VAL A 154 -3.93 -4.63 -2.61
C VAL A 154 -5.32 -5.16 -2.82
N MET A 155 -5.47 -6.45 -3.15
CA MET A 155 -6.73 -6.97 -3.67
C MET A 155 -7.23 -8.18 -2.89
N GLY A 156 -8.51 -8.15 -2.52
CA GLY A 156 -9.24 -9.29 -1.98
C GLY A 156 -9.80 -10.21 -3.07
N PRO A 157 -10.28 -11.41 -2.69
CA PRO A 157 -10.77 -12.41 -3.64
C PRO A 157 -12.03 -12.03 -4.40
N ALA A 158 -12.81 -11.04 -3.92
CA ALA A 158 -14.05 -10.59 -4.56
C ALA A 158 -13.86 -10.16 -6.03
N PHE A 159 -12.68 -9.73 -6.40
CA PHE A 159 -12.32 -9.38 -7.78
C PHE A 159 -12.47 -10.54 -8.76
N ALA A 160 -12.11 -11.75 -8.32
CA ALA A 160 -12.13 -12.92 -9.18
C ALA A 160 -13.55 -13.41 -9.51
N PHE A 161 -14.58 -12.90 -8.85
CA PHE A 161 -15.96 -13.36 -9.01
C PHE A 161 -16.71 -12.73 -10.17
N ASP A 162 -16.11 -11.75 -10.86
CA ASP A 162 -16.71 -11.04 -11.98
C ASP A 162 -15.74 -10.96 -13.17
N ALA A 163 -16.22 -11.38 -14.34
CA ALA A 163 -15.41 -11.40 -15.56
C ALA A 163 -14.99 -10.00 -16.01
N GLY A 164 -15.88 -9.02 -15.88
CA GLY A 164 -15.62 -7.62 -16.27
C GLY A 164 -14.58 -6.96 -15.38
N ALA A 165 -14.63 -7.19 -14.06
CA ALA A 165 -13.64 -6.69 -13.11
C ALA A 165 -12.26 -7.30 -13.35
N ARG A 166 -12.19 -8.62 -13.62
CA ARG A 166 -10.95 -9.31 -13.99
C ARG A 166 -10.32 -8.72 -15.25
N ALA A 167 -11.14 -8.56 -16.31
CA ALA A 167 -10.68 -7.98 -17.56
C ALA A 167 -10.24 -6.51 -17.41
N ALA A 168 -10.94 -5.72 -16.59
CA ALA A 168 -10.54 -4.36 -16.27
C ALA A 168 -9.17 -4.32 -15.59
N MET A 169 -8.94 -5.16 -14.57
CA MET A 169 -7.66 -5.18 -13.86
C MET A 169 -6.52 -5.70 -14.75
N GLU A 170 -6.75 -6.73 -15.56
CA GLU A 170 -5.79 -7.21 -16.55
C GLU A 170 -5.38 -6.08 -17.52
N ALA A 171 -6.36 -5.32 -18.01
CA ALA A 171 -6.08 -4.17 -18.87
C ALA A 171 -5.32 -3.05 -18.16
N MET A 172 -5.60 -2.79 -16.88
CA MET A 172 -4.83 -1.87 -16.05
C MET A 172 -3.36 -2.31 -15.94
N ILE A 173 -3.12 -3.61 -15.69
CA ILE A 173 -1.78 -4.20 -15.64
C ILE A 173 -1.07 -4.04 -16.98
N ALA A 174 -1.74 -4.41 -18.08
CA ALA A 174 -1.18 -4.37 -19.43
C ALA A 174 -0.81 -2.95 -19.89
N ASN A 175 -1.49 -1.93 -19.36
CA ASN A 175 -1.25 -0.53 -19.69
C ASN A 175 -0.38 0.23 -18.67
N GLY A 176 0.30 -0.48 -17.75
CA GLY A 176 1.27 0.10 -16.82
C GLY A 176 0.67 0.80 -15.61
N TYR A 177 -0.61 0.57 -15.29
CA TYR A 177 -1.25 1.13 -14.10
C TYR A 177 -1.14 0.22 -12.87
N CYS A 178 -0.29 -0.80 -12.93
CA CYS A 178 0.02 -1.68 -11.80
C CYS A 178 1.52 -1.98 -11.81
N HIS A 179 2.23 -1.52 -10.79
CA HIS A 179 3.67 -1.77 -10.62
C HIS A 179 3.94 -2.85 -9.58
N GLY A 180 2.93 -3.23 -8.82
CA GLY A 180 2.99 -4.32 -7.84
C GLY A 180 1.62 -4.72 -7.34
N LEU A 181 1.46 -6.01 -7.03
CA LEU A 181 0.22 -6.58 -6.52
C LEU A 181 0.47 -7.26 -5.17
N LEU A 182 -0.34 -6.91 -4.18
CA LEU A 182 -0.42 -7.59 -2.89
C LEU A 182 -1.77 -8.29 -2.76
N ALA A 183 -1.76 -9.56 -2.44
CA ALA A 183 -2.99 -10.31 -2.24
C ALA A 183 -2.80 -11.50 -1.29
N GLY A 184 -3.89 -12.16 -0.97
CA GLY A 184 -3.86 -13.45 -0.30
C GLY A 184 -3.92 -14.62 -1.28
N ASN A 185 -3.65 -15.83 -0.79
CA ASN A 185 -3.82 -17.07 -1.54
C ASN A 185 -5.19 -17.16 -2.23
N ALA A 186 -6.25 -16.66 -1.60
CA ALA A 186 -7.61 -16.74 -2.13
C ALA A 186 -7.79 -15.98 -3.45
N LEU A 187 -7.20 -14.77 -3.61
CA LEU A 187 -7.28 -14.05 -4.88
C LEU A 187 -6.61 -14.86 -5.99
N GLY A 188 -5.36 -15.29 -5.78
CA GLY A 188 -4.61 -16.05 -6.78
C GLY A 188 -5.34 -17.34 -7.17
N THR A 189 -5.87 -18.07 -6.19
CA THR A 189 -6.61 -19.31 -6.42
C THR A 189 -7.86 -19.08 -7.26
N HIS A 190 -8.72 -18.13 -6.88
CA HIS A 190 -9.98 -17.90 -7.58
C HIS A 190 -9.80 -17.21 -8.93
N ASP A 191 -8.76 -16.38 -9.10
CA ASP A 191 -8.44 -15.83 -10.41
C ASP A 191 -7.96 -16.91 -11.39
N LEU A 192 -7.12 -17.85 -10.93
CA LEU A 192 -6.69 -18.99 -11.75
C LEU A 192 -7.84 -19.99 -11.98
N GLU A 193 -8.76 -20.18 -11.01
CA GLU A 193 -9.99 -20.94 -11.20
C GLU A 193 -10.86 -20.32 -12.30
N ALA A 194 -11.04 -19.01 -12.24
CA ALA A 194 -11.81 -18.27 -13.22
C ALA A 194 -11.19 -18.35 -14.63
N ALA A 195 -9.87 -18.27 -14.72
CA ALA A 195 -9.17 -18.38 -16.00
C ALA A 195 -9.24 -19.79 -16.61
N TYR A 196 -9.22 -20.84 -15.77
CA TYR A 196 -9.14 -22.22 -16.22
C TYR A 196 -10.52 -22.91 -16.34
N LEU A 197 -11.45 -22.63 -15.42
CA LEU A 197 -12.75 -23.28 -15.32
C LEU A 197 -13.94 -22.33 -15.52
N HIS A 198 -13.69 -21.03 -15.72
CA HIS A 198 -14.71 -19.97 -15.84
C HIS A 198 -15.59 -19.83 -14.60
N THR A 199 -15.08 -20.27 -13.44
CA THR A 199 -15.79 -20.19 -12.15
C THR A 199 -14.89 -19.58 -11.08
N ALA A 200 -15.54 -19.00 -10.05
CA ALA A 200 -14.87 -18.62 -8.82
C ALA A 200 -15.74 -19.09 -7.65
N LEU A 201 -15.16 -19.86 -6.73
CA LEU A 201 -15.91 -20.62 -5.71
C LEU A 201 -17.03 -21.49 -6.31
N GLY A 202 -16.79 -22.03 -7.51
CA GLY A 202 -17.76 -22.86 -8.22
C GLY A 202 -18.95 -22.12 -8.82
N GLN A 203 -18.95 -20.79 -8.80
CA GLN A 203 -19.92 -19.96 -9.45
C GLN A 203 -19.36 -19.42 -10.79
N ASP A 204 -20.14 -19.54 -11.84
CA ASP A 204 -19.77 -19.03 -13.17
C ASP A 204 -19.61 -17.51 -13.15
N ILE A 205 -18.47 -17.01 -13.61
CA ILE A 205 -18.10 -15.58 -13.52
C ILE A 205 -18.84 -14.67 -14.51
N TYR A 206 -19.50 -15.24 -15.52
CA TYR A 206 -20.28 -14.50 -16.52
C TYR A 206 -21.76 -14.45 -16.16
N THR A 207 -22.30 -15.55 -15.67
CA THR A 207 -23.74 -15.70 -15.44
C THR A 207 -24.14 -15.62 -13.96
N GLN A 208 -23.16 -15.65 -13.06
CA GLN A 208 -23.35 -15.64 -11.61
C GLN A 208 -24.17 -16.86 -11.10
N ARG A 209 -24.18 -17.96 -11.87
CA ARG A 209 -24.91 -19.18 -11.50
C ARG A 209 -23.96 -20.23 -10.95
N SER A 210 -24.36 -20.88 -9.87
CA SER A 210 -23.61 -22.02 -9.31
C SER A 210 -23.54 -23.18 -10.31
N GLN A 211 -22.35 -23.76 -10.43
CA GLN A 211 -22.08 -24.90 -11.28
C GLN A 211 -22.23 -26.23 -10.50
N PRO A 212 -22.69 -27.31 -11.14
CA PRO A 212 -22.66 -28.63 -10.52
C PRO A 212 -21.25 -29.00 -10.08
N ASN A 213 -21.10 -29.49 -8.86
CA ASN A 213 -19.80 -29.83 -8.25
C ASN A 213 -18.81 -28.66 -8.14
N GLY A 214 -19.27 -27.42 -8.22
CA GLY A 214 -18.43 -26.22 -8.18
C GLY A 214 -17.55 -26.10 -6.95
N HIS A 215 -17.93 -26.74 -5.83
CA HIS A 215 -17.13 -26.77 -4.60
C HIS A 215 -15.79 -27.51 -4.74
N TYR A 216 -15.59 -28.31 -5.81
CA TYR A 216 -14.30 -28.93 -6.12
C TYR A 216 -13.37 -27.99 -6.92
N HIS A 217 -13.92 -27.00 -7.65
CA HIS A 217 -13.20 -26.29 -8.69
C HIS A 217 -11.91 -25.60 -8.16
N HIS A 218 -12.00 -24.87 -7.06
CA HIS A 218 -10.83 -24.21 -6.49
C HIS A 218 -9.78 -25.21 -5.97
N LEU A 219 -10.21 -26.37 -5.39
CA LEU A 219 -9.30 -27.41 -4.93
C LEU A 219 -8.61 -28.11 -6.11
N ASP A 220 -9.35 -28.36 -7.19
CA ASP A 220 -8.80 -28.95 -8.42
C ASP A 220 -7.74 -28.03 -9.04
N VAL A 221 -8.01 -26.73 -9.08
CA VAL A 221 -7.04 -25.74 -9.60
C VAL A 221 -5.82 -25.65 -8.69
N LEU A 222 -5.99 -25.54 -7.36
CA LEU A 222 -4.88 -25.59 -6.41
C LEU A 222 -3.97 -26.81 -6.66
N ASN A 223 -4.57 -28.00 -6.79
CA ASN A 223 -3.84 -29.23 -7.05
C ASN A 223 -3.09 -29.20 -8.39
N LYS A 224 -3.70 -28.64 -9.44
CA LYS A 224 -3.06 -28.49 -10.75
C LYS A 224 -1.87 -27.52 -10.71
N VAL A 225 -2.06 -26.34 -10.10
CA VAL A 225 -0.98 -25.36 -9.95
C VAL A 225 0.19 -25.95 -9.15
N ARG A 226 -0.11 -26.61 -8.04
CA ARG A 226 0.91 -27.28 -7.21
C ARG A 226 1.63 -28.40 -7.98
N ARG A 227 0.94 -29.12 -8.86
CA ARG A 227 1.56 -30.13 -9.74
C ARG A 227 2.47 -29.49 -10.79
N SER A 228 2.10 -28.34 -11.35
CA SER A 228 2.96 -27.55 -12.24
C SER A 228 4.16 -26.94 -11.52
N GLY A 229 4.07 -26.74 -10.19
CA GLY A 229 5.15 -26.27 -9.34
C GLY A 229 5.29 -24.76 -9.23
N SER A 230 4.60 -23.99 -10.09
CA SER A 230 4.53 -22.54 -10.01
C SER A 230 3.34 -21.99 -10.80
N ILE A 231 2.87 -20.78 -10.44
CA ILE A 231 1.84 -20.06 -11.18
C ILE A 231 2.25 -19.80 -12.64
N PRO A 232 3.45 -19.24 -12.92
CA PRO A 232 3.87 -19.03 -14.31
C PRO A 232 3.89 -20.32 -15.15
N ARG A 233 4.33 -21.43 -14.56
CA ARG A 233 4.34 -22.70 -15.26
C ARG A 233 2.95 -23.25 -15.49
N PHE A 234 2.04 -23.14 -14.53
CA PHE A 234 0.63 -23.51 -14.71
C PHE A 234 -0.01 -22.71 -15.87
N ILE A 235 0.23 -21.40 -15.92
CA ILE A 235 -0.26 -20.52 -16.98
C ILE A 235 0.24 -21.01 -18.34
N ALA A 236 1.52 -21.35 -18.45
CA ALA A 236 2.12 -21.85 -19.70
C ALA A 236 1.60 -23.25 -20.08
N ASP A 237 1.59 -24.19 -19.13
CA ASP A 237 1.21 -25.59 -19.36
C ASP A 237 -0.28 -25.72 -19.78
N HIS A 238 -1.14 -24.85 -19.29
CA HIS A 238 -2.58 -24.88 -19.53
C HIS A 238 -3.08 -23.79 -20.48
N HIS A 239 -2.15 -23.06 -21.14
CA HIS A 239 -2.47 -22.00 -22.11
C HIS A 239 -3.44 -20.97 -21.57
N ILE A 240 -3.27 -20.55 -20.30
CA ILE A 240 -4.07 -19.49 -19.70
C ILE A 240 -3.70 -18.18 -20.39
N ASP A 241 -4.71 -17.43 -20.83
CA ASP A 241 -4.57 -16.21 -21.64
C ASP A 241 -5.31 -14.99 -21.08
N ASN A 242 -5.87 -15.11 -19.88
CA ASN A 242 -6.63 -14.04 -19.23
C ASN A 242 -6.51 -14.07 -17.72
N GLY A 243 -6.81 -12.92 -17.10
CA GLY A 243 -6.91 -12.78 -15.65
C GLY A 243 -5.78 -11.98 -15.00
N ILE A 244 -5.93 -11.75 -13.72
CA ILE A 244 -5.04 -10.89 -12.95
C ILE A 244 -3.65 -11.51 -12.83
N MET A 245 -3.60 -12.80 -12.43
CA MET A 245 -2.32 -13.51 -12.29
C MET A 245 -1.61 -13.69 -13.64
N TYR A 246 -2.38 -13.97 -14.70
CA TYR A 246 -1.85 -13.99 -16.06
C TYR A 246 -1.27 -12.63 -16.45
N GLY A 247 -1.99 -11.55 -16.22
CA GLY A 247 -1.53 -10.18 -16.47
C GLY A 247 -0.22 -9.87 -15.75
N CYS A 248 -0.12 -10.20 -14.46
CA CYS A 248 1.11 -10.00 -13.68
C CYS A 248 2.29 -10.79 -14.26
N VAL A 249 2.10 -12.06 -14.58
CA VAL A 249 3.16 -12.91 -15.17
C VAL A 249 3.56 -12.40 -16.56
N ARG A 250 2.58 -12.09 -17.40
CA ARG A 250 2.80 -11.65 -18.79
C ARG A 250 3.54 -10.34 -18.89
N HIS A 251 3.27 -9.41 -17.98
CA HIS A 251 3.86 -8.06 -17.98
C HIS A 251 4.98 -7.89 -16.94
N ASN A 252 5.44 -8.98 -16.30
CA ASN A 252 6.48 -8.98 -15.29
C ASN A 252 6.17 -8.04 -14.11
N VAL A 253 4.91 -7.92 -13.72
CA VAL A 253 4.51 -7.18 -12.53
C VAL A 253 4.76 -8.04 -11.30
N PRO A 254 5.58 -7.61 -10.33
CA PRO A 254 5.83 -8.36 -9.13
C PRO A 254 4.55 -8.49 -8.29
N PHE A 255 4.35 -9.66 -7.71
CA PHE A 255 3.24 -9.90 -6.79
C PHE A 255 3.70 -10.61 -5.53
N VAL A 256 3.04 -10.32 -4.42
CA VAL A 256 3.22 -11.00 -3.14
C VAL A 256 1.89 -11.59 -2.73
N LEU A 257 1.85 -12.91 -2.60
CA LEU A 257 0.71 -13.65 -2.07
C LEU A 257 1.04 -14.13 -0.66
N THR A 258 0.17 -13.80 0.30
CA THR A 258 0.34 -14.23 1.70
C THR A 258 -0.70 -15.27 2.07
N GLY A 259 -0.30 -16.23 2.87
CA GLY A 259 -1.18 -17.24 3.43
C GLY A 259 -2.08 -16.72 4.55
N SER A 260 -3.09 -17.48 4.88
CA SER A 260 -3.95 -17.25 6.03
C SER A 260 -4.22 -18.55 6.77
N ILE A 261 -4.68 -18.44 8.02
CA ILE A 261 -5.08 -19.61 8.83
C ILE A 261 -6.33 -20.35 8.29
N ARG A 262 -6.93 -19.83 7.22
CA ARG A 262 -8.13 -20.40 6.56
C ARG A 262 -7.83 -21.12 5.25
N ASP A 263 -6.58 -21.10 4.78
CA ASP A 263 -6.27 -21.64 3.45
C ASP A 263 -6.41 -23.17 3.40
N ASP A 264 -7.05 -23.67 2.35
CA ASP A 264 -7.20 -25.10 2.06
C ASP A 264 -5.97 -25.73 1.41
N GLY A 265 -4.88 -25.02 1.43
CA GLY A 265 -3.60 -25.33 0.82
C GLY A 265 -3.12 -24.18 -0.05
N PRO A 266 -1.88 -23.72 0.15
CA PRO A 266 -1.37 -22.57 -0.57
C PRO A 266 -0.97 -22.91 -2.00
N LEU A 267 -1.05 -21.91 -2.88
CA LEU A 267 -0.34 -21.88 -4.14
C LEU A 267 1.18 -21.92 -3.89
N PRO A 268 2.00 -22.38 -4.86
CA PRO A 268 3.46 -22.50 -4.67
C PRO A 268 4.16 -21.20 -4.25
N GLU A 269 3.70 -20.04 -4.75
CA GLU A 269 4.30 -18.72 -4.49
C GLU A 269 3.78 -18.05 -3.21
N VAL A 270 2.91 -18.70 -2.45
CA VAL A 270 2.34 -18.10 -1.23
C VAL A 270 3.32 -18.19 -0.07
N TYR A 271 3.60 -17.06 0.54
CA TYR A 271 4.34 -16.99 1.80
C TYR A 271 3.50 -17.59 2.93
N ALA A 272 3.97 -18.71 3.47
CA ALA A 272 3.29 -19.41 4.57
C ALA A 272 3.63 -18.83 5.95
N ASP A 273 4.84 -18.28 6.12
CA ASP A 273 5.23 -17.56 7.31
C ASP A 273 4.75 -16.11 7.26
N VAL A 274 4.05 -15.66 8.32
CA VAL A 274 3.44 -14.32 8.37
C VAL A 274 4.49 -13.20 8.41
N TYR A 275 5.65 -13.44 8.99
CA TYR A 275 6.72 -12.42 9.08
C TYR A 275 7.50 -12.33 7.77
N GLU A 276 7.73 -13.45 7.10
CA GLU A 276 8.32 -13.46 5.75
C GLU A 276 7.38 -12.77 4.76
N GLY A 277 6.08 -13.10 4.81
CA GLY A 277 5.05 -12.46 4.01
C GLY A 277 4.98 -10.95 4.26
N ALA A 278 4.95 -10.53 5.52
CA ALA A 278 4.96 -9.12 5.90
C ALA A 278 6.24 -8.40 5.40
N SER A 279 7.39 -9.05 5.47
CA SER A 279 8.67 -8.48 4.97
C SER A 279 8.65 -8.33 3.45
N ALA A 280 8.11 -9.33 2.71
CA ALA A 280 7.96 -9.26 1.27
C ALA A 280 6.98 -8.14 0.85
N MET A 281 5.83 -8.01 1.54
CA MET A 281 4.88 -6.91 1.33
C MET A 281 5.55 -5.55 1.58
N ARG A 282 6.29 -5.40 2.69
CA ARG A 282 7.03 -4.16 3.00
C ARG A 282 8.03 -3.83 1.91
N GLY A 283 8.75 -4.83 1.39
CA GLY A 283 9.69 -4.65 0.28
C GLY A 283 9.03 -4.03 -0.95
N LEU A 284 7.80 -4.41 -1.26
CA LEU A 284 7.06 -3.89 -2.41
C LEU A 284 6.49 -2.49 -2.16
N VAL A 285 5.86 -2.24 -0.99
CA VAL A 285 5.21 -0.95 -0.71
C VAL A 285 6.19 0.14 -0.28
N ARG A 286 7.39 -0.21 0.15
CA ARG A 286 8.42 0.77 0.51
C ARG A 286 8.73 1.74 -0.64
N GLY A 287 8.62 1.26 -1.88
CA GLY A 287 8.77 2.05 -3.10
C GLY A 287 7.52 2.78 -3.55
N ALA A 288 6.35 2.51 -2.97
CA ALA A 288 5.09 3.01 -3.47
C ALA A 288 4.94 4.53 -3.33
N THR A 289 4.27 5.14 -4.31
CA THR A 289 3.80 6.52 -4.28
C THR A 289 2.27 6.58 -4.23
N THR A 290 1.62 5.49 -4.66
CA THR A 290 0.17 5.31 -4.58
C THR A 290 -0.16 3.86 -4.26
N VAL A 291 -1.00 3.64 -3.27
CA VAL A 291 -1.49 2.32 -2.85
C VAL A 291 -3.01 2.30 -2.93
N ILE A 292 -3.56 1.30 -3.60
CA ILE A 292 -5.01 1.15 -3.78
C ILE A 292 -5.44 -0.20 -3.21
N CYS A 293 -6.25 -0.16 -2.15
CA CYS A 293 -6.68 -1.32 -1.39
C CYS A 293 -8.16 -1.61 -1.66
N LEU A 294 -8.48 -2.84 -2.05
CA LEU A 294 -9.77 -3.23 -2.60
C LEU A 294 -10.29 -4.52 -1.95
N ALA A 295 -11.44 -4.45 -1.27
CA ALA A 295 -12.19 -5.59 -0.71
C ALA A 295 -11.36 -6.56 0.15
N THR A 296 -10.45 -6.05 0.96
CA THR A 296 -9.69 -6.86 1.91
C THR A 296 -9.30 -6.05 3.15
N MET A 297 -9.94 -6.29 4.26
CA MET A 297 -9.70 -5.54 5.49
C MET A 297 -8.30 -5.82 6.06
N LEU A 298 -7.94 -7.11 6.24
CA LEU A 298 -6.70 -7.48 6.92
C LEU A 298 -5.46 -7.03 6.13
N HIS A 299 -5.41 -7.32 4.83
CA HIS A 299 -4.28 -6.91 3.99
C HIS A 299 -4.20 -5.39 3.86
N THR A 300 -5.33 -4.68 3.81
CA THR A 300 -5.36 -3.21 3.75
C THR A 300 -4.81 -2.60 5.03
N ILE A 301 -5.22 -3.09 6.21
CA ILE A 301 -4.67 -2.62 7.51
C ILE A 301 -3.16 -2.90 7.58
N ALA A 302 -2.75 -4.11 7.23
CA ALA A 302 -1.33 -4.47 7.22
C ALA A 302 -0.52 -3.58 6.26
N THR A 303 -1.02 -3.39 5.06
CA THR A 303 -0.36 -2.54 4.04
C THR A 303 -0.32 -1.09 4.47
N GLY A 304 -1.41 -0.53 5.02
CA GLY A 304 -1.44 0.84 5.55
C GLY A 304 -0.38 1.07 6.63
N ASN A 305 -0.20 0.10 7.54
CA ASN A 305 0.85 0.18 8.54
C ASN A 305 2.28 0.08 7.95
N MET A 306 2.44 -0.58 6.81
CA MET A 306 3.75 -0.79 6.16
C MET A 306 4.11 0.30 5.16
N THR A 307 3.11 0.99 4.62
CA THR A 307 3.31 2.00 3.58
C THR A 307 3.90 3.27 4.19
N PRO A 308 4.96 3.84 3.61
CA PRO A 308 5.43 5.16 3.99
C PRO A 308 4.34 6.20 3.76
N SER A 309 4.21 7.19 4.64
CA SER A 309 3.26 8.29 4.47
C SER A 309 3.77 9.38 3.53
N PHE A 310 5.09 9.48 3.39
CA PHE A 310 5.76 10.36 2.43
C PHE A 310 6.97 9.69 1.81
N ARG A 311 7.46 10.25 0.75
CA ARG A 311 8.71 9.87 0.10
C ARG A 311 9.56 11.06 -0.26
N VAL A 312 10.88 10.90 -0.14
CA VAL A 312 11.86 11.79 -0.74
C VAL A 312 12.18 11.24 -2.12
N MET A 313 11.87 12.00 -3.15
CA MET A 313 12.10 11.63 -4.54
C MET A 313 13.57 11.84 -4.93
N PRO A 314 14.06 11.25 -6.03
CA PRO A 314 15.46 11.38 -6.44
C PRO A 314 15.91 12.83 -6.71
N ASP A 315 14.99 13.73 -7.04
CA ASP A 315 15.22 15.15 -7.22
C ASP A 315 15.24 15.96 -5.90
N GLY A 316 15.04 15.28 -4.76
CA GLY A 316 14.95 15.89 -3.43
C GLY A 316 13.56 16.39 -3.05
N THR A 317 12.56 16.28 -3.93
CA THR A 317 11.18 16.65 -3.61
C THR A 317 10.62 15.71 -2.56
N VAL A 318 9.93 16.25 -1.56
CA VAL A 318 9.16 15.45 -0.60
C VAL A 318 7.70 15.45 -1.02
N ARG A 319 7.11 14.27 -1.17
CA ARG A 319 5.70 14.15 -1.57
C ARG A 319 4.94 13.14 -0.69
N PRO A 320 3.63 13.32 -0.46
CA PRO A 320 2.83 12.32 0.24
C PRO A 320 2.69 11.05 -0.60
N VAL A 321 2.51 9.93 0.08
CA VAL A 321 2.07 8.66 -0.52
C VAL A 321 0.56 8.58 -0.40
N TYR A 322 -0.13 8.39 -1.53
CA TYR A 322 -1.58 8.31 -1.57
C TYR A 322 -2.07 6.91 -1.23
N LEU A 323 -3.00 6.82 -0.29
CA LEU A 323 -3.65 5.57 0.07
C LEU A 323 -5.15 5.66 -0.25
N TYR A 324 -5.63 4.78 -1.12
CA TYR A 324 -7.06 4.61 -1.40
C TYR A 324 -7.55 3.31 -0.79
N ALA A 325 -8.65 3.37 -0.07
CA ALA A 325 -9.32 2.20 0.48
C ALA A 325 -10.76 2.14 -0.03
N VAL A 326 -11.09 1.06 -0.73
CA VAL A 326 -12.39 0.86 -1.36
C VAL A 326 -12.98 -0.45 -0.87
N ASP A 327 -14.14 -0.39 -0.28
CA ASP A 327 -14.91 -1.54 0.17
C ASP A 327 -16.40 -1.24 0.13
N ALA A 328 -17.23 -2.27 0.08
CA ALA A 328 -18.68 -2.13 0.21
C ALA A 328 -19.12 -1.84 1.65
N ASP A 329 -18.26 -2.09 2.63
CA ASP A 329 -18.52 -1.92 4.06
C ASP A 329 -17.82 -0.66 4.60
N GLU A 330 -18.63 0.31 5.04
CA GLU A 330 -18.17 1.56 5.63
C GLU A 330 -17.31 1.36 6.89
N PHE A 331 -17.57 0.33 7.67
CA PHE A 331 -16.78 0.03 8.86
C PHE A 331 -15.33 -0.34 8.49
N VAL A 332 -15.14 -1.06 7.39
CA VAL A 332 -13.82 -1.44 6.88
C VAL A 332 -13.03 -0.20 6.49
N VAL A 333 -13.63 0.68 5.68
CA VAL A 333 -12.91 1.88 5.18
C VAL A 333 -12.61 2.87 6.30
N ASN A 334 -13.51 3.04 7.28
CA ASN A 334 -13.29 3.97 8.39
C ASN A 334 -12.13 3.54 9.32
N LYS A 335 -11.92 2.23 9.49
CA LYS A 335 -10.76 1.74 10.26
C LYS A 335 -9.40 2.11 9.66
N LEU A 336 -9.36 2.46 8.40
CA LEU A 336 -8.13 2.75 7.69
C LEU A 336 -7.73 4.22 7.79
N LEU A 337 -8.67 5.10 8.10
CA LEU A 337 -8.40 6.53 8.35
C LEU A 337 -7.49 6.73 9.58
N ASP A 338 -7.53 5.80 10.53
CA ASP A 338 -6.75 5.88 11.76
C ASP A 338 -5.32 5.29 11.62
N ARG A 339 -4.91 4.91 10.40
CA ARG A 339 -3.70 4.11 10.19
C ARG A 339 -2.73 4.75 9.20
N GLY A 340 -1.77 5.50 9.75
CA GLY A 340 -0.44 5.68 9.17
C GLY A 340 -0.29 6.40 7.84
N SER A 341 -1.33 7.01 7.26
CA SER A 341 -1.21 7.77 6.01
C SER A 341 -1.60 9.23 6.19
N LEU A 342 -0.79 10.14 5.63
CA LEU A 342 -1.11 11.58 5.55
C LEU A 342 -2.18 11.87 4.49
N SER A 343 -2.40 10.95 3.54
CA SER A 343 -3.34 11.13 2.43
C SER A 343 -4.12 9.82 2.21
N ALA A 344 -5.12 9.58 3.07
CA ALA A 344 -6.02 8.44 2.94
C ALA A 344 -7.37 8.88 2.37
N THR A 345 -7.77 8.30 1.25
CA THR A 345 -9.10 8.47 0.65
C THR A 345 -9.88 7.17 0.77
N THR A 346 -11.10 7.26 1.30
CA THR A 346 -11.98 6.10 1.46
C THR A 346 -13.19 6.21 0.56
N MET A 347 -13.57 5.10 -0.09
CA MET A 347 -14.73 5.03 -0.96
C MET A 347 -15.57 3.80 -0.61
N VAL A 348 -16.85 4.02 -0.27
CA VAL A 348 -17.80 2.95 0.02
C VAL A 348 -18.53 2.59 -1.26
N THR A 349 -18.06 1.57 -1.93
CA THR A 349 -18.66 1.11 -3.19
C THR A 349 -18.28 -0.34 -3.48
N ASN A 350 -18.96 -0.96 -4.45
CA ASN A 350 -18.58 -2.26 -4.95
C ASN A 350 -17.25 -2.16 -5.71
N VAL A 351 -16.28 -3.01 -5.36
CA VAL A 351 -14.92 -2.95 -5.94
C VAL A 351 -14.86 -3.37 -7.41
N GLN A 352 -15.80 -4.19 -7.87
CA GLN A 352 -15.90 -4.61 -9.27
C GLN A 352 -16.40 -3.44 -10.13
N ASP A 353 -17.40 -2.70 -9.65
CA ASP A 353 -17.86 -1.46 -10.29
C ASP A 353 -16.78 -0.39 -10.28
N PHE A 354 -16.06 -0.27 -9.16
CA PHE A 354 -14.95 0.67 -9.00
C PHE A 354 -13.88 0.47 -10.06
N ILE A 355 -13.33 -0.73 -10.20
CA ILE A 355 -12.24 -0.97 -11.17
C ILE A 355 -12.71 -0.80 -12.60
N THR A 356 -13.93 -1.22 -12.91
CA THR A 356 -14.54 -1.05 -14.23
C THR A 356 -14.66 0.43 -14.59
N LYS A 357 -15.12 1.26 -13.64
CA LYS A 357 -15.19 2.70 -13.85
C LYS A 357 -13.80 3.32 -14.02
N VAL A 358 -12.85 3.02 -13.15
CA VAL A 358 -11.48 3.54 -13.24
C VAL A 358 -10.84 3.17 -14.58
N ALA A 359 -10.96 1.91 -15.02
CA ALA A 359 -10.43 1.48 -16.32
C ALA A 359 -11.08 2.22 -17.50
N ARG A 360 -12.39 2.51 -17.44
CA ARG A 360 -13.09 3.33 -18.44
C ARG A 360 -12.61 4.78 -18.44
N ASP A 361 -12.47 5.40 -17.28
CA ASP A 361 -12.01 6.78 -17.14
C ASP A 361 -10.57 6.95 -17.63
N LEU A 362 -9.75 5.91 -17.50
CA LEU A 362 -8.39 5.85 -18.06
C LEU A 362 -8.34 5.49 -19.54
N GLY A 363 -9.46 5.04 -20.13
CA GLY A 363 -9.56 4.65 -21.54
C GLY A 363 -8.94 3.29 -21.86
N VAL A 364 -8.76 2.42 -20.86
CA VAL A 364 -8.14 1.10 -21.03
C VAL A 364 -9.11 -0.07 -20.86
N TYR A 365 -10.37 0.18 -20.52
CA TYR A 365 -11.38 -0.89 -20.39
C TYR A 365 -11.55 -1.62 -21.73
N PRO A 366 -11.50 -2.97 -21.74
CA PRO A 366 -11.72 -3.76 -22.97
C PRO A 366 -13.11 -3.49 -23.58
N GLN A 367 -13.15 -3.37 -24.92
CA GLN A 367 -14.40 -3.16 -25.67
C GLN A 367 -15.16 -4.47 -25.87
#